data_a6b2e7ea04b2024a9540d2e6a29f8705
#
_entry.id   a6b2e7ea04b2024a9540d2e6a29f8705
#
_cell.length_a   1.000
_cell.length_b   1.000
_cell.length_c   1.000
_cell.angle_alpha   90.00
_cell.angle_beta   90.00
_cell.angle_gamma   90.00
#
_symmetry.space_group_name_H-M   'P 1'
#
loop_
_entity.id
_entity.type
_entity.pdbx_description
1 polymer ?
#
loop_
_entity_poly.entity_id
_entity_poly.type
_entity_poly.pdbx_seq_one_letter_code
_entity_poly.pdbx_strand_id
1 'polypeptide(L)'
;MSFLRALRAYREPFLVLAVTLLALFVWQRRPLALAAIAGTHDAEETIAPEELEALIAADTAVAAPAPSGPASAHLVEPGPREKILLMGDSMVEVVGPRLADYALENGHEIVPAIWYGSTTSAWAKSAELGQLLREVNPSLVIVVLGSSELTRRDIESRRPMVDALVKRLGSRKLLWIGPPNWRADTGINDLVESVVGKDRFFRSAGLELTRKKDGIHPDGAGGRAWTTAFAHWIGAGGRYEIRMAEPRREASPIPARVLGTM
;
A
#
# COMPACT_ATOMS: atom_id res chain seq x y z
N MET A 1 -9.19 -63.56 25.40
CA MET A 1 -9.45 -62.11 25.66
C MET A 1 -8.17 -61.26 25.57
N SER A 2 -7.26 -61.53 24.65
CA SER A 2 -5.92 -60.87 24.64
C SER A 2 -5.65 -59.98 23.42
N PHE A 3 -6.27 -60.24 22.29
CA PHE A 3 -5.94 -59.53 21.03
C PHE A 3 -6.51 -58.13 20.92
N LEU A 4 -7.72 -57.89 21.42
CA LEU A 4 -8.39 -56.60 21.38
C LEU A 4 -7.80 -55.56 22.35
N ARG A 5 -7.13 -55.97 23.43
CA ARG A 5 -6.41 -55.06 24.32
C ARG A 5 -5.07 -54.60 23.74
N ALA A 6 -4.40 -55.43 22.95
CA ALA A 6 -3.16 -55.07 22.27
C ALA A 6 -3.41 -54.00 21.19
N LEU A 7 -4.51 -54.12 20.42
CA LEU A 7 -4.88 -53.11 19.39
C LEU A 7 -5.19 -51.74 19.96
N ARG A 8 -5.72 -51.64 21.19
CA ARG A 8 -5.96 -50.35 21.84
C ARG A 8 -4.68 -49.65 22.31
N ALA A 9 -3.68 -50.41 22.73
CA ALA A 9 -2.41 -49.87 23.20
C ALA A 9 -1.56 -49.23 22.08
N TYR A 10 -1.78 -49.63 20.82
CA TYR A 10 -1.05 -49.08 19.67
C TYR A 10 -1.79 -47.97 18.94
N ARG A 11 -3.05 -47.67 19.27
CA ARG A 11 -3.80 -46.59 18.61
C ARG A 11 -3.23 -45.20 18.89
N GLU A 12 -2.85 -44.92 20.12
CA GLU A 12 -2.32 -43.61 20.53
C GLU A 12 -0.97 -43.29 19.85
N PRO A 13 0.05 -44.19 19.85
CA PRO A 13 1.31 -43.91 19.19
C PRO A 13 1.18 -43.78 17.65
N PHE A 14 0.26 -44.55 17.02
CA PHE A 14 -0.01 -44.43 15.58
C PHE A 14 -0.68 -43.12 15.25
N LEU A 15 -1.58 -42.60 16.07
CA LEU A 15 -2.26 -41.33 15.87
C LEU A 15 -1.29 -40.15 16.03
N VAL A 16 -0.42 -40.22 17.05
CA VAL A 16 0.65 -39.22 17.24
C VAL A 16 1.63 -39.24 16.07
N LEU A 17 2.05 -40.41 15.59
CA LEU A 17 2.95 -40.52 14.44
C LEU A 17 2.31 -39.98 13.17
N ALA A 18 1.02 -40.29 12.92
CA ALA A 18 0.29 -39.81 11.75
C ALA A 18 0.13 -38.26 11.76
N VAL A 19 -0.20 -37.69 12.93
CA VAL A 19 -0.31 -36.24 13.11
C VAL A 19 1.06 -35.57 12.94
N THR A 20 2.12 -36.14 13.47
CA THR A 20 3.49 -35.63 13.33
C THR A 20 3.97 -35.67 11.88
N LEU A 21 3.70 -36.77 11.16
CA LEU A 21 4.03 -36.91 9.74
C LEU A 21 3.22 -35.93 8.87
N LEU A 22 1.94 -35.72 9.18
CA LEU A 22 1.11 -34.73 8.51
C LEU A 22 1.62 -33.32 8.76
N ALA A 23 1.98 -33.01 9.99
CA ALA A 23 2.56 -31.70 10.35
C ALA A 23 3.91 -31.46 9.67
N LEU A 24 4.78 -32.48 9.59
CA LEU A 24 6.05 -32.44 8.86
C LEU A 24 5.83 -32.28 7.35
N PHE A 25 4.84 -32.96 6.78
CA PHE A 25 4.49 -32.87 5.37
C PHE A 25 3.95 -31.46 5.02
N VAL A 26 3.09 -30.89 5.86
CA VAL A 26 2.59 -29.53 5.73
C VAL A 26 3.73 -28.52 5.91
N TRP A 27 4.64 -28.77 6.87
CA TRP A 27 5.79 -27.88 7.11
C TRP A 27 6.81 -27.93 5.99
N GLN A 28 7.10 -29.10 5.41
CA GLN A 28 7.98 -29.24 4.24
C GLN A 28 7.40 -28.60 2.97
N ARG A 29 6.06 -28.51 2.85
CA ARG A 29 5.41 -27.84 1.72
C ARG A 29 5.28 -26.32 1.87
N ARG A 30 5.48 -25.77 3.08
CA ARG A 30 5.50 -24.32 3.31
C ARG A 30 6.50 -23.54 2.45
N PRO A 31 7.76 -23.97 2.27
CA PRO A 31 8.67 -23.24 1.39
C PRO A 31 8.28 -23.30 -0.09
N LEU A 32 7.61 -24.37 -0.53
CA LEU A 32 7.10 -24.47 -1.90
C LEU A 32 5.89 -23.56 -2.14
N ALA A 33 5.00 -23.41 -1.15
CA ALA A 33 3.89 -22.48 -1.23
C ALA A 33 4.36 -21.01 -1.19
N LEU A 34 5.35 -20.70 -0.35
CA LEU A 34 5.96 -19.37 -0.30
C LEU A 34 6.79 -19.07 -1.56
N ALA A 35 7.46 -20.08 -2.14
CA ALA A 35 8.17 -19.94 -3.41
C ALA A 35 7.20 -19.81 -4.59
N ALA A 36 6.03 -20.45 -4.56
CA ALA A 36 4.99 -20.29 -5.56
C ALA A 36 4.37 -18.87 -5.50
N ILE A 37 4.18 -18.32 -4.30
CA ILE A 37 3.71 -16.94 -4.11
C ILE A 37 4.79 -15.94 -4.55
N ALA A 38 6.08 -16.22 -4.33
CA ALA A 38 7.18 -15.38 -4.78
C ALA A 38 7.43 -15.50 -6.31
N GLY A 39 7.09 -16.63 -6.93
CA GLY A 39 7.33 -16.89 -8.35
C GLY A 39 6.21 -16.43 -9.29
N THR A 40 5.01 -16.16 -8.77
CA THR A 40 3.87 -15.72 -9.59
C THR A 40 3.86 -14.21 -9.88
N HIS A 41 4.75 -13.42 -9.26
CA HIS A 41 4.85 -11.99 -9.54
C HIS A 41 5.66 -11.63 -10.80
N ASP A 42 6.37 -12.57 -11.42
CA ASP A 42 7.15 -12.30 -12.63
C ASP A 42 6.40 -12.55 -13.95
N ALA A 43 5.20 -13.14 -13.89
CA ALA A 43 4.30 -13.17 -15.04
C ALA A 43 3.56 -11.83 -15.13
N GLU A 44 4.26 -10.82 -15.60
CA GLU A 44 3.69 -9.51 -15.86
C GLU A 44 2.73 -9.63 -17.06
N GLU A 45 1.43 -9.67 -16.77
CA GLU A 45 0.39 -9.66 -17.80
C GLU A 45 0.62 -8.45 -18.72
N THR A 46 0.95 -8.72 -19.96
CA THR A 46 1.22 -7.68 -20.94
C THR A 46 -0.10 -7.08 -21.38
N ILE A 47 -0.40 -5.85 -20.96
CA ILE A 47 -1.54 -5.09 -21.46
C ILE A 47 -1.19 -4.45 -22.81
N ALA A 48 -2.12 -4.45 -23.76
CA ALA A 48 -1.93 -3.75 -25.00
C ALA A 48 -1.86 -2.23 -24.78
N PRO A 49 -1.01 -1.49 -25.51
CA PRO A 49 -0.90 -0.04 -25.34
C PRO A 49 -2.24 0.70 -25.49
N GLU A 50 -3.09 0.29 -26.43
CA GLU A 50 -4.42 0.85 -26.62
C GLU A 50 -5.36 0.60 -25.43
N GLU A 51 -5.25 -0.53 -24.75
CA GLU A 51 -6.04 -0.83 -23.56
C GLU A 51 -5.59 0.03 -22.38
N LEU A 52 -4.28 0.25 -22.22
CA LEU A 52 -3.75 1.15 -21.21
C LEU A 52 -4.20 2.60 -21.45
N GLU A 53 -4.16 3.08 -22.69
CA GLU A 53 -4.65 4.43 -23.03
C GLU A 53 -6.16 4.55 -22.81
N ALA A 54 -6.95 3.50 -23.05
CA ALA A 54 -8.38 3.49 -22.76
C ALA A 54 -8.66 3.61 -21.26
N LEU A 55 -7.89 2.92 -20.42
CA LEU A 55 -7.99 3.05 -18.96
C LEU A 55 -7.63 4.47 -18.49
N ILE A 56 -6.57 5.06 -19.05
CA ILE A 56 -6.17 6.44 -18.76
C ILE A 56 -7.30 7.40 -19.12
N ALA A 57 -7.87 7.28 -20.32
CA ALA A 57 -8.95 8.15 -20.79
C ALA A 57 -10.21 8.04 -19.92
N ALA A 58 -10.59 6.80 -19.55
CA ALA A 58 -11.76 6.56 -18.71
C ALA A 58 -11.60 7.18 -17.30
N ASP A 59 -10.44 7.09 -16.71
CA ASP A 59 -10.19 7.60 -15.34
C ASP A 59 -10.02 9.13 -15.31
N THR A 60 -9.43 9.71 -16.36
CA THR A 60 -9.26 11.17 -16.46
C THR A 60 -10.57 11.90 -16.78
N ALA A 61 -11.55 11.23 -17.39
CA ALA A 61 -12.89 11.78 -17.61
C ALA A 61 -13.69 12.00 -16.32
N VAL A 62 -13.28 11.34 -15.21
CA VAL A 62 -13.87 11.55 -13.89
C VAL A 62 -13.24 12.80 -13.27
N ALA A 63 -13.94 13.93 -13.35
CA ALA A 63 -13.48 15.19 -12.76
C ALA A 63 -13.19 15.02 -11.26
N ALA A 64 -12.07 15.61 -10.79
CA ALA A 64 -11.84 15.75 -9.37
C ALA A 64 -12.98 16.55 -8.73
N PRO A 65 -13.41 16.23 -7.49
CA PRO A 65 -14.45 16.99 -6.82
C PRO A 65 -14.04 18.46 -6.71
N ALA A 66 -14.97 19.35 -7.08
CA ALA A 66 -14.77 20.77 -6.84
C ALA A 66 -14.62 21.01 -5.33
N PRO A 67 -13.80 21.96 -4.89
CA PRO A 67 -13.74 22.33 -3.47
C PRO A 67 -15.12 22.79 -3.03
N SER A 68 -15.79 21.99 -2.21
CA SER A 68 -17.14 22.27 -1.72
C SER A 68 -17.06 23.12 -0.46
N GLY A 69 -17.53 24.38 -0.54
CA GLY A 69 -17.91 25.15 0.63
C GLY A 69 -18.10 26.63 0.36
N PRO A 70 -19.25 27.26 0.75
CA PRO A 70 -19.37 28.69 0.81
C PRO A 70 -18.57 29.24 1.99
N ALA A 71 -17.86 30.34 1.75
CA ALA A 71 -17.21 31.11 2.78
C ALA A 71 -18.25 31.66 3.76
N SER A 72 -18.12 31.39 5.04
CA SER A 72 -18.79 32.10 6.11
C SER A 72 -18.00 32.08 7.42
N ALA A 73 -17.60 33.27 7.83
CA ALA A 73 -17.37 33.83 9.17
C ALA A 73 -16.29 33.19 10.09
N HIS A 74 -15.17 33.87 10.19
CA HIS A 74 -14.31 34.17 11.35
C HIS A 74 -14.37 33.26 12.58
N LEU A 75 -13.89 32.05 12.41
CA LEU A 75 -13.11 31.26 13.37
C LEU A 75 -11.90 30.80 12.57
N VAL A 76 -10.74 30.60 13.20
CA VAL A 76 -9.55 30.10 12.50
C VAL A 76 -9.98 28.94 11.61
N GLU A 77 -10.14 29.23 10.31
CA GLU A 77 -10.71 28.29 9.33
C GLU A 77 -9.88 27.02 9.33
N PRO A 78 -10.45 25.87 9.62
CA PRO A 78 -9.77 24.61 9.36
C PRO A 78 -9.52 24.56 7.85
N GLY A 79 -8.27 24.35 7.42
CA GLY A 79 -7.92 24.18 6.01
C GLY A 79 -8.83 23.17 5.32
N PRO A 80 -8.87 23.13 3.97
CA PRO A 80 -9.81 22.31 3.23
C PRO A 80 -9.74 20.84 3.69
N ARG A 81 -10.91 20.25 3.95
CA ARG A 81 -11.03 18.83 4.29
C ARG A 81 -10.72 18.01 3.05
N GLU A 82 -9.84 17.03 3.19
CA GLU A 82 -9.51 16.11 2.12
C GLU A 82 -10.27 14.80 2.27
N LYS A 83 -10.71 14.24 1.13
CA LYS A 83 -11.10 12.85 1.02
C LYS A 83 -9.92 12.09 0.42
N ILE A 84 -9.27 11.30 1.26
CA ILE A 84 -7.98 10.66 0.97
C ILE A 84 -8.22 9.22 0.51
N LEU A 85 -7.77 8.87 -0.68
CA LEU A 85 -7.53 7.47 -1.05
C LEU A 85 -6.07 7.15 -0.73
N LEU A 86 -5.85 6.27 0.26
CA LEU A 86 -4.54 5.72 0.57
C LEU A 86 -4.40 4.37 -0.13
N MET A 87 -3.55 4.28 -1.16
CA MET A 87 -3.46 3.07 -1.97
C MET A 87 -2.02 2.58 -2.14
N GLY A 88 -1.85 1.27 -2.32
CA GLY A 88 -0.52 0.71 -2.57
C GLY A 88 -0.39 -0.77 -2.23
N ASP A 89 0.85 -1.16 -1.94
CA ASP A 89 1.22 -2.52 -1.54
C ASP A 89 1.01 -2.76 -0.03
N SER A 90 1.62 -3.80 0.53
CA SER A 90 1.53 -4.13 1.96
C SER A 90 1.98 -2.99 2.90
N MET A 91 2.74 -2.00 2.41
CA MET A 91 3.18 -0.87 3.22
C MET A 91 2.04 0.08 3.60
N VAL A 92 0.90 0.05 2.89
CA VAL A 92 -0.32 0.74 3.29
C VAL A 92 -0.80 0.28 4.67
N GLU A 93 -0.68 -1.01 4.99
CA GLU A 93 -1.03 -1.56 6.31
C GLU A 93 -0.14 -0.97 7.42
N VAL A 94 1.08 -0.57 7.08
CA VAL A 94 2.04 0.01 8.03
C VAL A 94 1.75 1.48 8.32
N VAL A 95 1.52 2.28 7.27
CA VAL A 95 1.31 3.73 7.42
C VAL A 95 -0.15 4.08 7.74
N GLY A 96 -1.09 3.23 7.32
CA GLY A 96 -2.53 3.49 7.38
C GLY A 96 -3.06 3.83 8.76
N PRO A 97 -2.76 3.06 9.83
CA PRO A 97 -3.25 3.35 11.17
C PRO A 97 -2.89 4.76 11.66
N ARG A 98 -1.62 5.13 11.57
CA ARG A 98 -1.17 6.46 12.01
C ARG A 98 -1.67 7.58 11.11
N LEU A 99 -1.81 7.32 9.80
CA LEU A 99 -2.39 8.30 8.88
C LEU A 99 -3.88 8.51 9.16
N ALA A 100 -4.60 7.47 9.62
CA ALA A 100 -5.98 7.58 10.10
C ALA A 100 -6.09 8.48 11.34
N ASP A 101 -5.11 8.41 12.27
CA ASP A 101 -5.05 9.33 13.41
C ASP A 101 -4.94 10.79 12.94
N TYR A 102 -4.02 11.06 12.00
CA TYR A 102 -3.87 12.39 11.41
C TYR A 102 -5.14 12.84 10.68
N ALA A 103 -5.77 11.96 9.91
CA ALA A 103 -7.01 12.26 9.22
C ALA A 103 -8.13 12.64 10.19
N LEU A 104 -8.31 11.87 11.27
CA LEU A 104 -9.31 12.13 12.32
C LEU A 104 -9.05 13.50 13.00
N GLU A 105 -7.82 13.77 13.41
CA GLU A 105 -7.46 15.02 14.11
C GLU A 105 -7.70 16.26 13.25
N ASN A 106 -7.47 16.13 11.93
CA ASN A 106 -7.54 17.24 10.99
C ASN A 106 -8.85 17.29 10.19
N GLY A 107 -9.80 16.41 10.47
CA GLY A 107 -11.14 16.40 9.85
C GLY A 107 -11.15 15.87 8.41
N HIS A 108 -10.12 15.14 7.99
CA HIS A 108 -10.09 14.44 6.71
C HIS A 108 -10.84 13.12 6.77
N GLU A 109 -11.32 12.65 5.62
CA GLU A 109 -11.79 11.28 5.42
C GLU A 109 -10.69 10.46 4.77
N ILE A 110 -10.48 9.20 5.19
CA ILE A 110 -9.48 8.32 4.61
C ILE A 110 -10.05 6.95 4.27
N VAL A 111 -9.76 6.46 3.07
CA VAL A 111 -10.15 5.14 2.58
C VAL A 111 -8.88 4.39 2.19
N PRO A 112 -8.44 3.40 2.99
CA PRO A 112 -7.30 2.57 2.62
C PRO A 112 -7.68 1.51 1.59
N ALA A 113 -6.80 1.29 0.59
CA ALA A 113 -6.88 0.23 -0.40
C ALA A 113 -5.53 -0.48 -0.51
N ILE A 114 -5.49 -1.77 -0.22
CA ILE A 114 -4.27 -2.57 -0.15
C ILE A 114 -4.30 -3.65 -1.22
N TRP A 115 -3.22 -3.75 -1.97
CA TRP A 115 -2.96 -4.88 -2.84
C TRP A 115 -1.60 -5.47 -2.48
N TYR A 116 -1.61 -6.53 -1.68
CA TYR A 116 -0.39 -7.14 -1.16
C TYR A 116 0.55 -7.58 -2.28
N GLY A 117 1.83 -7.18 -2.18
CA GLY A 117 2.86 -7.50 -3.17
C GLY A 117 2.72 -6.81 -4.52
N SER A 118 1.75 -5.89 -4.68
CA SER A 118 1.56 -5.17 -5.93
C SER A 118 2.74 -4.28 -6.30
N THR A 119 2.82 -3.97 -7.57
CA THR A 119 3.83 -3.12 -8.19
C THR A 119 3.18 -1.90 -8.84
N THR A 120 3.98 -0.93 -9.25
CA THR A 120 3.52 0.21 -10.05
C THR A 120 2.82 -0.25 -11.34
N SER A 121 3.32 -1.32 -11.96
CA SER A 121 2.72 -1.93 -13.15
C SER A 121 1.35 -2.55 -12.88
N ALA A 122 1.21 -3.30 -11.77
CA ALA A 122 -0.06 -3.90 -11.40
C ALA A 122 -1.16 -2.84 -11.26
N TRP A 123 -0.90 -1.77 -10.52
CA TRP A 123 -1.84 -0.68 -10.35
C TRP A 123 -2.11 0.10 -11.64
N ALA A 124 -1.08 0.35 -12.47
CA ALA A 124 -1.24 1.06 -13.73
C ALA A 124 -2.16 0.34 -14.72
N LYS A 125 -2.22 -0.99 -14.65
CA LYS A 125 -3.01 -1.84 -15.55
C LYS A 125 -4.37 -2.25 -14.99
N SER A 126 -4.61 -2.07 -13.68
CA SER A 126 -5.79 -2.63 -13.04
C SER A 126 -7.06 -1.85 -13.33
N ALA A 127 -8.16 -2.54 -13.58
CA ALA A 127 -9.49 -1.95 -13.67
C ALA A 127 -10.00 -1.46 -12.31
N GLU A 128 -9.52 -2.07 -11.22
CA GLU A 128 -9.90 -1.76 -9.83
C GLU A 128 -9.50 -0.33 -9.46
N LEU A 129 -8.40 0.20 -10.01
CA LEU A 129 -8.02 1.60 -9.78
C LEU A 129 -9.14 2.54 -10.24
N GLY A 130 -9.64 2.36 -11.47
CA GLY A 130 -10.73 3.19 -11.98
C GLY A 130 -12.01 3.05 -11.16
N GLN A 131 -12.32 1.85 -10.69
CA GLN A 131 -13.45 1.62 -9.81
C GLN A 131 -13.27 2.36 -8.47
N LEU A 132 -12.11 2.24 -7.83
CA LEU A 132 -11.80 2.97 -6.60
C LEU A 132 -11.91 4.49 -6.77
N LEU A 133 -11.38 5.03 -7.86
CA LEU A 133 -11.43 6.47 -8.14
C LEU A 133 -12.88 6.97 -8.31
N ARG A 134 -13.75 6.18 -8.93
CA ARG A 134 -15.18 6.53 -9.05
C ARG A 134 -15.93 6.40 -7.74
N GLU A 135 -15.75 5.31 -7.00
CA GLU A 135 -16.49 5.04 -5.75
C GLU A 135 -16.05 5.95 -4.62
N VAL A 136 -14.75 6.13 -4.45
CA VAL A 136 -14.19 6.98 -3.38
C VAL A 136 -14.32 8.45 -3.76
N ASN A 137 -14.16 8.80 -5.03
CA ASN A 137 -14.07 10.18 -5.53
C ASN A 137 -13.14 11.04 -4.67
N PRO A 138 -11.83 10.69 -4.57
CA PRO A 138 -10.91 11.34 -3.66
C PRO A 138 -10.47 12.71 -4.19
N SER A 139 -10.27 13.67 -3.29
CA SER A 139 -9.59 14.95 -3.58
C SER A 139 -8.07 14.80 -3.51
N LEU A 140 -7.59 13.86 -2.70
CA LEU A 140 -6.18 13.54 -2.51
C LEU A 140 -5.96 12.04 -2.64
N VAL A 141 -4.97 11.65 -3.44
CA VAL A 141 -4.48 10.26 -3.49
C VAL A 141 -3.08 10.20 -2.88
N ILE A 142 -2.91 9.35 -1.88
CA ILE A 142 -1.61 9.03 -1.30
C ILE A 142 -1.24 7.62 -1.77
N VAL A 143 -0.16 7.52 -2.55
CA VAL A 143 0.35 6.26 -3.09
C VAL A 143 1.51 5.77 -2.24
N VAL A 144 1.49 4.50 -1.85
CA VAL A 144 2.56 3.84 -1.10
C VAL A 144 3.00 2.63 -1.90
N LEU A 145 3.94 2.82 -2.83
CA LEU A 145 4.39 1.79 -3.76
C LEU A 145 5.89 1.88 -4.00
N GLY A 146 6.46 0.76 -4.45
CA GLY A 146 7.85 0.61 -4.83
C GLY A 146 8.59 -0.40 -3.96
N SER A 147 8.04 -0.86 -2.83
CA SER A 147 8.70 -1.81 -1.95
C SER A 147 8.96 -3.16 -2.63
N SER A 148 8.01 -3.64 -3.44
CA SER A 148 8.13 -4.86 -4.24
C SER A 148 9.10 -4.72 -5.43
N GLU A 149 9.52 -3.49 -5.74
CA GLU A 149 10.36 -3.18 -6.90
C GLU A 149 11.79 -2.74 -6.53
N LEU A 150 12.11 -2.65 -5.22
CA LEU A 150 13.41 -2.19 -4.71
C LEU A 150 14.60 -2.93 -5.31
N THR A 151 14.47 -4.21 -5.61
CA THR A 151 15.58 -5.06 -6.09
C THR A 151 15.45 -5.44 -7.57
N ARG A 152 14.57 -4.78 -8.31
CA ARG A 152 14.35 -5.07 -9.71
C ARG A 152 15.53 -4.58 -10.57
N ARG A 153 16.08 -5.45 -11.41
CA ARG A 153 17.27 -5.12 -12.24
C ARG A 153 16.97 -4.15 -13.38
N ASP A 154 15.79 -4.31 -14.01
CA ASP A 154 15.34 -3.46 -15.11
C ASP A 154 14.30 -2.45 -14.61
N ILE A 155 14.78 -1.47 -13.85
CA ILE A 155 13.89 -0.50 -13.20
C ILE A 155 13.31 0.51 -14.21
N GLU A 156 14.02 0.86 -15.27
CA GLU A 156 13.54 1.81 -16.27
C GLU A 156 12.31 1.30 -17.05
N SER A 157 12.11 -0.01 -17.12
CA SER A 157 10.85 -0.59 -17.68
C SER A 157 9.60 -0.17 -16.88
N ARG A 158 9.77 0.34 -15.67
CA ARG A 158 8.67 0.84 -14.82
C ARG A 158 8.23 2.26 -15.16
N ARG A 159 9.06 3.03 -15.85
CA ARG A 159 8.76 4.44 -16.18
C ARG A 159 7.40 4.60 -16.88
N PRO A 160 7.09 3.88 -17.97
CA PRO A 160 5.78 4.00 -18.62
C PRO A 160 4.62 3.66 -17.67
N MET A 161 4.82 2.72 -16.75
CA MET A 161 3.79 2.31 -15.79
C MET A 161 3.57 3.38 -14.72
N VAL A 162 4.62 3.99 -14.20
CA VAL A 162 4.51 5.13 -13.27
C VAL A 162 3.82 6.31 -13.96
N ASP A 163 4.21 6.63 -15.20
CA ASP A 163 3.57 7.67 -16.00
C ASP A 163 2.07 7.41 -16.21
N ALA A 164 1.72 6.17 -16.59
CA ALA A 164 0.33 5.77 -16.78
C ALA A 164 -0.47 5.86 -15.49
N LEU A 165 0.10 5.39 -14.36
CA LEU A 165 -0.53 5.49 -13.06
C LEU A 165 -0.82 6.96 -12.69
N VAL A 166 0.16 7.84 -12.85
CA VAL A 166 0.00 9.27 -12.58
C VAL A 166 -1.07 9.90 -13.49
N LYS A 167 -1.09 9.57 -14.78
CA LYS A 167 -2.12 10.05 -15.72
C LYS A 167 -3.52 9.59 -15.31
N ARG A 168 -3.67 8.32 -14.88
CA ARG A 168 -4.96 7.77 -14.43
C ARG A 168 -5.51 8.46 -13.18
N LEU A 169 -4.63 8.99 -12.31
CA LEU A 169 -5.07 9.79 -11.15
C LEU A 169 -5.65 11.15 -11.55
N GLY A 170 -5.41 11.61 -12.77
CA GLY A 170 -5.98 12.82 -13.35
C GLY A 170 -5.55 14.08 -12.61
N SER A 171 -6.49 15.01 -12.41
CA SER A 171 -6.25 16.31 -11.76
C SER A 171 -6.28 16.26 -10.22
N ARG A 172 -6.43 15.08 -9.62
CA ARG A 172 -6.44 14.91 -8.16
C ARG A 172 -5.09 15.26 -7.56
N LYS A 173 -5.10 15.78 -6.33
CA LYS A 173 -3.86 15.94 -5.58
C LYS A 173 -3.19 14.56 -5.43
N LEU A 174 -1.90 14.48 -5.69
CA LEU A 174 -1.10 13.27 -5.59
C LEU A 174 0.08 13.50 -4.65
N LEU A 175 0.22 12.65 -3.65
CA LEU A 175 1.44 12.48 -2.88
C LEU A 175 1.89 11.03 -2.96
N TRP A 176 3.19 10.81 -3.02
CA TRP A 176 3.78 9.48 -3.10
C TRP A 176 4.75 9.26 -1.96
N ILE A 177 4.53 8.21 -1.18
CA ILE A 177 5.45 7.75 -0.14
C ILE A 177 6.34 6.68 -0.77
N GLY A 178 7.60 7.01 -1.00
CA GLY A 178 8.59 6.06 -1.48
C GLY A 178 8.88 4.98 -0.43
N PRO A 179 9.31 3.77 -0.82
CA PRO A 179 9.56 2.70 0.13
C PRO A 179 10.70 3.05 1.09
N PRO A 180 10.59 2.66 2.38
CA PRO A 180 11.70 2.71 3.31
C PRO A 180 12.62 1.53 3.01
N ASN A 181 13.78 1.77 2.44
CA ASN A 181 14.65 0.74 1.89
C ASN A 181 14.95 -0.37 2.90
N TRP A 182 14.44 -1.56 2.65
CA TRP A 182 14.76 -2.78 3.39
C TRP A 182 15.92 -3.56 2.76
N ARG A 183 16.31 -3.19 1.53
CA ARG A 183 17.49 -3.59 0.78
C ARG A 183 18.00 -2.42 -0.04
N ALA A 184 19.17 -2.60 -0.67
CA ALA A 184 19.70 -1.63 -1.62
C ALA A 184 18.69 -1.40 -2.76
N ASP A 185 18.38 -0.14 -2.98
CA ASP A 185 17.48 0.30 -4.05
C ASP A 185 18.20 0.25 -5.39
N THR A 186 17.60 -0.38 -6.37
CA THR A 186 18.09 -0.42 -7.75
C THR A 186 17.66 0.79 -8.58
N GLY A 187 16.96 1.76 -7.97
CA GLY A 187 16.59 3.03 -8.58
C GLY A 187 15.10 3.36 -8.61
N ILE A 188 14.23 2.56 -7.94
CA ILE A 188 12.78 2.83 -7.97
C ILE A 188 12.43 4.18 -7.34
N ASN A 189 13.11 4.57 -6.24
CA ASN A 189 12.87 5.87 -5.60
C ASN A 189 13.21 7.02 -6.55
N ASP A 190 14.36 6.95 -7.25
CA ASP A 190 14.78 7.98 -8.18
C ASP A 190 13.88 8.06 -9.41
N LEU A 191 13.48 6.91 -9.93
CA LEU A 191 12.57 6.83 -11.06
C LEU A 191 11.22 7.47 -10.72
N VAL A 192 10.58 7.07 -9.62
CA VAL A 192 9.28 7.61 -9.23
C VAL A 192 9.39 9.11 -8.95
N GLU A 193 10.41 9.56 -8.19
CA GLU A 193 10.60 10.99 -7.92
C GLU A 193 10.77 11.80 -9.21
N SER A 194 11.46 11.25 -10.22
CA SER A 194 11.65 11.93 -11.52
C SER A 194 10.34 12.11 -12.29
N VAL A 195 9.35 11.21 -12.10
CA VAL A 195 8.04 11.28 -12.76
C VAL A 195 7.08 12.15 -11.97
N VAL A 196 6.95 11.94 -10.65
CA VAL A 196 5.96 12.66 -9.85
C VAL A 196 6.43 14.05 -9.42
N GLY A 197 7.74 14.29 -9.36
CA GLY A 197 8.34 15.53 -8.87
C GLY A 197 8.64 15.49 -7.37
N LYS A 198 9.73 16.18 -6.97
CA LYS A 198 10.24 16.23 -5.59
C LYS A 198 9.23 16.76 -4.58
N ASP A 199 8.37 17.68 -5.01
CA ASP A 199 7.34 18.31 -4.20
C ASP A 199 6.12 17.42 -3.94
N ARG A 200 6.03 16.27 -4.60
CA ARG A 200 5.00 15.23 -4.44
C ARG A 200 5.53 13.89 -3.97
N PHE A 201 6.84 13.74 -3.87
CA PHE A 201 7.50 12.48 -3.49
C PHE A 201 8.17 12.60 -2.13
N PHE A 202 7.67 11.85 -1.15
CA PHE A 202 8.31 11.70 0.14
C PHE A 202 9.33 10.57 0.10
N ARG A 203 10.61 10.93 0.16
CA ARG A 203 11.70 9.96 0.12
C ARG A 203 11.94 9.33 1.48
N SER A 204 11.50 8.09 1.64
CA SER A 204 11.65 7.33 2.89
C SER A 204 12.97 6.54 2.99
N ALA A 205 13.75 6.50 1.92
CA ALA A 205 14.93 5.64 1.79
C ALA A 205 16.00 5.81 2.89
N GLY A 206 16.10 7.02 3.47
CA GLY A 206 17.06 7.34 4.53
C GLY A 206 16.53 7.20 5.96
N LEU A 207 15.29 6.75 6.15
CA LEU A 207 14.70 6.62 7.48
C LEU A 207 15.17 5.33 8.16
N GLU A 208 15.67 5.47 9.38
CA GLU A 208 15.96 4.35 10.27
C GLU A 208 14.69 3.93 11.00
N LEU A 209 14.08 2.83 10.58
CA LEU A 209 12.82 2.33 11.10
C LEU A 209 13.00 0.96 11.75
N THR A 210 12.41 0.77 12.92
CA THR A 210 12.30 -0.56 13.52
C THR A 210 11.38 -1.44 12.66
N ARG A 211 11.73 -2.74 12.53
CA ARG A 211 11.06 -3.65 11.61
C ARG A 211 10.54 -4.89 12.30
N LYS A 212 9.51 -5.50 11.69
CA LYS A 212 9.02 -6.82 12.05
C LYS A 212 10.12 -7.88 11.84
N LYS A 213 9.89 -9.10 12.31
CA LYS A 213 10.83 -10.23 12.17
C LYS A 213 11.18 -10.59 10.72
N ASP A 214 10.36 -10.18 9.76
CA ASP A 214 10.60 -10.39 8.33
C ASP A 214 11.73 -9.49 7.77
N GLY A 215 12.16 -8.47 8.51
CA GLY A 215 13.16 -7.51 8.09
C GLY A 215 12.72 -6.56 6.96
N ILE A 216 11.48 -6.68 6.50
CA ILE A 216 10.89 -5.93 5.39
C ILE A 216 9.97 -4.83 5.91
N HIS A 217 8.92 -5.21 6.62
CA HIS A 217 7.90 -4.29 7.06
C HIS A 217 8.31 -3.58 8.35
N PRO A 218 8.20 -2.25 8.44
CA PRO A 218 8.28 -1.57 9.72
C PRO A 218 7.28 -2.14 10.72
N ASP A 219 7.68 -2.23 11.99
CA ASP A 219 6.78 -2.61 13.07
C ASP A 219 5.87 -1.43 13.49
N GLY A 220 5.10 -1.59 14.56
CA GLY A 220 4.17 -0.54 15.00
C GLY A 220 4.86 0.77 15.37
N ALA A 221 6.07 0.74 15.95
CA ALA A 221 6.84 1.93 16.28
C ALA A 221 7.45 2.56 15.02
N GLY A 222 8.05 1.72 14.15
CA GLY A 222 8.59 2.15 12.86
C GLY A 222 7.53 2.74 11.94
N GLY A 223 6.34 2.14 11.89
CA GLY A 223 5.22 2.67 11.11
C GLY A 223 4.74 4.03 11.60
N ARG A 224 4.63 4.22 12.91
CA ARG A 224 4.31 5.55 13.49
C ARG A 224 5.38 6.58 13.17
N ALA A 225 6.65 6.25 13.35
CA ALA A 225 7.76 7.15 13.04
C ALA A 225 7.75 7.55 11.55
N TRP A 226 7.56 6.59 10.67
CA TRP A 226 7.50 6.80 9.22
C TRP A 226 6.37 7.74 8.83
N THR A 227 5.15 7.47 9.31
CA THR A 227 3.98 8.28 9.00
C THR A 227 4.08 9.69 9.58
N THR A 228 4.62 9.83 10.80
CA THR A 228 4.87 11.14 11.41
C THR A 228 5.88 11.96 10.60
N ALA A 229 6.97 11.33 10.13
CA ALA A 229 7.92 12.01 9.24
C ALA A 229 7.28 12.48 7.92
N PHE A 230 6.39 11.66 7.34
CA PHE A 230 5.62 12.05 6.16
C PHE A 230 4.67 13.24 6.45
N ALA A 231 3.94 13.20 7.57
CA ALA A 231 3.04 14.29 7.95
C ALA A 231 3.80 15.62 8.18
N HIS A 232 4.96 15.57 8.82
CA HIS A 232 5.83 16.74 8.98
C HIS A 232 6.35 17.25 7.63
N TRP A 233 6.70 16.36 6.68
CA TRP A 233 7.12 16.76 5.35
C TRP A 233 6.02 17.49 4.60
N ILE A 234 4.76 17.05 4.70
CA ILE A 234 3.60 17.78 4.14
C ILE A 234 3.52 19.18 4.76
N GLY A 235 3.62 19.29 6.08
CA GLY A 235 3.52 20.57 6.82
C GLY A 235 4.69 21.52 6.57
N ALA A 236 5.85 21.04 6.14
CA ALA A 236 7.04 21.85 5.89
C ALA A 236 7.07 22.57 4.54
N GLY A 237 5.99 22.56 3.77
CA GLY A 237 5.87 23.25 2.48
C GLY A 237 5.86 22.32 1.27
N GLY A 238 5.22 21.16 1.39
CA GLY A 238 4.91 20.30 0.25
C GLY A 238 4.04 21.04 -0.78
N ARG A 239 3.81 20.39 -1.92
CA ARG A 239 3.07 21.01 -3.06
C ARG A 239 1.66 21.48 -2.71
N TYR A 240 1.04 20.91 -1.69
CA TYR A 240 -0.34 21.19 -1.33
C TYR A 240 -0.44 21.63 0.13
N GLU A 241 -1.27 22.62 0.38
CA GLU A 241 -1.66 22.98 1.73
C GLU A 241 -2.64 21.95 2.28
N ILE A 242 -2.11 20.95 2.99
CA ILE A 242 -2.87 19.90 3.66
C ILE A 242 -2.56 20.00 5.15
N ARG A 243 -3.60 20.17 5.95
CA ARG A 243 -3.44 20.23 7.40
C ARG A 243 -3.08 18.87 7.97
N MET A 244 -1.96 18.80 8.68
CA MET A 244 -1.45 17.58 9.32
C MET A 244 -0.97 17.91 10.75
N ALA A 245 -1.85 18.54 11.56
CA ALA A 245 -1.58 18.75 12.98
C ALA A 245 -1.44 17.41 13.71
N GLU A 246 -0.50 17.35 14.65
CA GLU A 246 -0.19 16.13 15.42
C GLU A 246 -1.46 15.59 16.12
N PRO A 247 -1.81 14.31 15.92
CA PRO A 247 -3.00 13.74 16.53
C PRO A 247 -2.84 13.53 18.03
N ARG A 248 -3.85 13.96 18.79
CA ARG A 248 -3.95 13.83 20.24
C ARG A 248 -4.66 12.55 20.69
N ARG A 249 -5.26 11.81 19.74
CA ARG A 249 -6.01 10.57 19.97
C ARG A 249 -5.81 9.62 18.80
N GLU A 250 -5.99 8.35 19.06
CA GLU A 250 -5.98 7.31 18.03
C GLU A 250 -7.35 7.22 17.35
N ALA A 251 -7.35 7.00 16.05
CA ALA A 251 -8.56 6.70 15.29
C ALA A 251 -9.02 5.27 15.57
N SER A 252 -10.32 5.01 15.45
CA SER A 252 -10.81 3.64 15.37
C SER A 252 -10.22 2.96 14.13
N PRO A 253 -9.95 1.64 14.18
CA PRO A 253 -9.45 0.92 13.02
C PRO A 253 -10.37 1.11 11.81
N ILE A 254 -9.81 1.54 10.69
CA ILE A 254 -10.53 1.70 9.43
C ILE A 254 -10.29 0.45 8.59
N PRO A 255 -11.34 -0.30 8.21
CA PRO A 255 -11.15 -1.47 7.36
C PRO A 255 -10.60 -1.06 5.99
N ALA A 256 -9.51 -1.71 5.58
CA ALA A 256 -8.95 -1.51 4.26
C ALA A 256 -9.71 -2.33 3.21
N ARG A 257 -9.84 -1.79 2.01
CA ARG A 257 -10.27 -2.55 0.84
C ARG A 257 -9.08 -3.39 0.37
N VAL A 258 -9.21 -4.71 0.41
CA VAL A 258 -8.16 -5.63 -0.05
C VAL A 258 -8.45 -6.02 -1.49
N LEU A 259 -7.46 -5.83 -2.36
CA LEU A 259 -7.53 -6.09 -3.80
C LEU A 259 -6.69 -7.32 -4.17
N GLY A 260 -6.94 -7.87 -5.37
CA GLY A 260 -6.13 -8.98 -5.90
C GLY A 260 -6.31 -10.32 -5.17
N THR A 261 -7.40 -10.50 -4.41
CA THR A 261 -7.77 -11.79 -3.82
C THR A 261 -8.61 -12.57 -4.84
N MET A 262 -7.96 -13.24 -5.77
CA MET A 262 -8.55 -14.35 -6.54
C MET A 262 -7.84 -15.65 -6.22
#